data_f013f6b06667983a5202a65b3c0de790
#
_entry.id   f013f6b06667983a5202a65b3c0de790
#
_cell.length_a   1.000
_cell.length_b   1.000
_cell.length_c   1.000
_cell.angle_alpha   90.00
_cell.angle_beta   90.00
_cell.angle_gamma   90.00
#
_symmetry.space_group_name_H-M   'P 1'
#
loop_
_entity.id
_entity.type
_entity.pdbx_description
1 polymer ?
#
loop_
_entity_poly.entity_id
_entity_poly.type
_entity_poly.pdbx_seq_one_letter_code
_entity_poly.pdbx_strand_id
1 'polypeptide(L)'
;MSGQRITLGEYSIPTDEQSQKWIYYKDPLPQQFISAADILDDTFDTLSIQNKIVYIGATAVGLSDIVATPRTAASSGVEVRANVMENILSHQHITKPVWTYAFEIILLFLITLIIFYTSLEKNLVL
;
A
#
# COMPACT_ATOMS: atom_id res chain seq x y z
N MET A 1 4.18 -8.49 -20.19
CA MET A 1 3.03 -7.57 -20.18
C MET A 1 3.48 -6.30 -19.51
N SER A 2 3.48 -5.20 -20.21
CA SER A 2 3.87 -3.88 -19.69
C SER A 2 2.73 -3.37 -18.86
N GLY A 3 2.94 -3.24 -17.54
CA GLY A 3 1.99 -2.60 -16.65
C GLY A 3 1.57 -1.23 -17.22
N GLN A 4 0.33 -0.88 -17.05
CA GLN A 4 -0.16 0.43 -17.44
C GLN A 4 0.54 1.48 -16.58
N ARG A 5 0.78 2.65 -17.15
CA ARG A 5 1.33 3.80 -16.45
C ARG A 5 0.39 4.98 -16.58
N ILE A 6 0.10 5.58 -15.45
CA ILE A 6 -0.62 6.86 -15.43
C ILE A 6 0.44 7.96 -15.35
N THR A 7 0.47 8.86 -16.32
CA THR A 7 1.40 10.00 -16.32
C THR A 7 0.65 11.26 -15.91
N LEU A 8 1.18 11.95 -14.91
CA LEU A 8 0.66 13.21 -14.40
C LEU A 8 1.80 14.23 -14.40
N GLY A 9 1.92 15.00 -15.48
CA GLY A 9 3.08 15.88 -15.69
C GLY A 9 4.37 15.07 -15.74
N GLU A 10 5.31 15.35 -14.85
CA GLU A 10 6.60 14.64 -14.73
C GLU A 10 6.50 13.33 -13.94
N TYR A 11 5.37 13.08 -13.25
CA TYR A 11 5.19 11.88 -12.44
C TYR A 11 4.66 10.73 -13.28
N SER A 12 5.36 9.59 -13.20
CA SER A 12 4.94 8.34 -13.83
C SER A 12 4.58 7.33 -12.75
N ILE A 13 3.31 6.99 -12.65
CA ILE A 13 2.74 6.12 -11.64
C ILE A 13 2.53 4.74 -12.27
N PRO A 14 3.31 3.71 -11.89
CA PRO A 14 3.06 2.36 -12.36
C PRO A 14 1.80 1.80 -11.72
N THR A 15 0.95 1.18 -12.53
CA THR A 15 -0.28 0.51 -12.11
C THR A 15 -0.29 -0.92 -12.67
N ASP A 16 -1.13 -1.77 -12.11
CA ASP A 16 -1.43 -3.09 -12.68
C ASP A 16 -2.36 -2.99 -13.89
N GLU A 17 -2.78 -4.14 -14.42
CA GLU A 17 -3.68 -4.24 -15.59
C GLU A 17 -5.09 -3.66 -15.29
N GLN A 18 -5.49 -3.59 -14.03
CA GLN A 18 -6.75 -3.02 -13.56
C GLN A 18 -6.63 -1.54 -13.18
N SER A 19 -5.50 -0.89 -13.49
CA SER A 19 -5.19 0.49 -13.10
C SER A 19 -5.13 0.71 -11.59
N GLN A 20 -4.84 -0.35 -10.82
CA GLN A 20 -4.67 -0.29 -9.38
C GLN A 20 -3.20 -0.09 -9.02
N LYS A 21 -2.96 0.59 -7.90
CA LYS A 21 -1.63 0.81 -7.34
C LYS A 21 -1.54 0.22 -5.95
N TRP A 22 -0.49 -0.55 -5.71
CA TRP A 22 -0.14 -1.00 -4.37
C TRP A 22 0.42 0.17 -3.56
N ILE A 23 -0.13 0.38 -2.36
CA ILE A 23 0.27 1.45 -1.45
C ILE A 23 1.32 0.90 -0.49
N TYR A 24 2.46 1.57 -0.41
CA TYR A 24 3.43 1.31 0.63
C TYR A 24 3.06 2.11 1.87
N TYR A 25 2.52 1.44 2.89
CA TYR A 25 2.14 2.08 4.14
C TYR A 25 3.35 2.28 5.04
N LYS A 26 3.56 3.52 5.48
CA LYS A 26 4.54 3.89 6.51
C LYS A 26 3.82 4.09 7.84
N ASP A 27 4.57 3.97 8.94
CA ASP A 27 4.07 4.40 10.23
C ASP A 27 3.98 5.92 10.25
N PRO A 28 2.81 6.46 10.61
CA PRO A 28 2.68 7.90 10.73
C PRO A 28 3.56 8.43 11.86
N LEU A 29 4.29 9.49 11.60
CA LEU A 29 5.02 10.19 12.64
C LEU A 29 4.04 11.08 13.42
N PRO A 30 4.09 11.09 14.77
CA PRO A 30 3.21 11.94 15.58
C PRO A 30 3.24 13.42 15.17
N GLN A 31 4.40 13.90 14.70
CA GLN A 31 4.58 15.29 14.25
C GLN A 31 3.85 15.62 12.93
N GLN A 32 3.31 14.61 12.25
CA GLN A 32 2.52 14.79 11.02
C GLN A 32 1.07 15.14 11.29
N PHE A 33 0.61 15.01 12.54
CA PHE A 33 -0.74 15.34 12.93
C PHE A 33 -0.76 16.64 13.71
N ILE A 34 -1.58 17.57 13.27
CA ILE A 34 -1.82 18.84 13.95
C ILE A 34 -3.32 18.91 14.26
N SER A 35 -3.66 19.21 15.50
CA SER A 35 -5.05 19.39 15.89
C SER A 35 -5.62 20.65 15.23
N ALA A 36 -6.85 20.58 14.73
CA ALA A 36 -7.54 21.75 14.24
C ALA A 36 -7.74 22.82 15.34
N ALA A 37 -7.86 22.39 16.60
CA ALA A 37 -7.94 23.31 17.74
C ALA A 37 -6.64 24.12 17.88
N ASP A 38 -5.47 23.46 17.79
CA ASP A 38 -4.18 24.15 17.89
C ASP A 38 -3.99 25.19 16.78
N ILE A 39 -4.55 24.92 15.58
CA ILE A 39 -4.53 25.86 14.47
C ILE A 39 -5.44 27.07 14.76
N LEU A 40 -6.64 26.85 15.29
CA LEU A 40 -7.60 27.91 15.60
C LEU A 40 -7.14 28.77 16.77
N ASP A 41 -6.44 28.18 17.72
CA ASP A 41 -5.91 28.87 18.91
C ASP A 41 -4.52 29.51 18.65
N ASP A 42 -4.00 29.40 17.42
CA ASP A 42 -2.68 29.92 16.98
C ASP A 42 -1.52 29.42 17.87
N THR A 43 -1.65 28.18 18.38
CA THR A 43 -0.65 27.56 19.27
C THR A 43 0.31 26.63 18.53
N PHE A 44 0.12 26.41 17.25
CA PHE A 44 0.96 25.53 16.44
C PHE A 44 2.13 26.28 15.78
N ASP A 45 3.21 25.56 15.48
CA ASP A 45 4.34 26.09 14.73
C ASP A 45 4.02 26.21 13.24
N THR A 46 3.85 27.44 12.74
CA THR A 46 3.56 27.76 11.34
C THR A 46 4.63 27.22 10.37
N LEU A 47 5.88 27.11 10.82
CA LEU A 47 6.98 26.59 10.01
C LEU A 47 6.80 25.09 9.74
N SER A 48 6.04 24.41 10.61
CA SER A 48 5.79 22.96 10.47
C SER A 48 5.00 22.58 9.21
N ILE A 49 4.18 23.49 8.68
CA ILE A 49 3.34 23.30 7.49
C ILE A 49 3.86 24.04 6.23
N GLN A 50 4.88 24.87 6.40
CA GLN A 50 5.41 25.66 5.28
C GLN A 50 5.98 24.75 4.19
N ASN A 51 5.60 24.99 2.92
CA ASN A 51 5.99 24.20 1.75
C ASN A 51 5.58 22.70 1.85
N LYS A 52 4.54 22.38 2.61
CA LYS A 52 3.99 21.02 2.73
C LYS A 52 2.58 20.94 2.15
N ILE A 53 2.22 19.77 1.69
CA ILE A 53 0.83 19.45 1.32
C ILE A 53 0.10 19.07 2.60
N VAL A 54 -0.96 19.79 2.91
CA VAL A 54 -1.76 19.57 4.12
C VAL A 54 -3.08 18.92 3.74
N TYR A 55 -3.41 17.81 4.38
CA TYR A 55 -4.70 17.15 4.29
C TYR A 55 -5.54 17.46 5.50
N ILE A 56 -6.76 17.92 5.28
CA ILE A 56 -7.72 18.19 6.36
C ILE A 56 -8.78 17.09 6.33
N GLY A 57 -9.03 16.48 7.47
CA GLY A 57 -10.04 15.44 7.59
C GLY A 57 -10.41 15.13 9.04
N ALA A 58 -11.54 14.46 9.22
CA ALA A 58 -11.98 14.01 10.52
C ALA A 58 -11.27 12.69 10.88
N THR A 59 -10.75 12.62 12.11
CA THR A 59 -10.09 11.43 12.65
C THR A 59 -10.84 10.84 13.86
N ALA A 60 -11.89 11.52 14.34
CA ALA A 60 -12.67 11.06 15.49
C ALA A 60 -13.50 9.83 15.14
N VAL A 61 -13.57 8.89 16.08
CA VAL A 61 -14.38 7.68 15.95
C VAL A 61 -15.85 8.04 15.73
N GLY A 62 -16.45 7.50 14.66
CA GLY A 62 -17.85 7.77 14.30
C GLY A 62 -18.06 8.95 13.34
N LEU A 63 -17.06 9.78 13.11
CA LEU A 63 -17.13 10.89 12.15
C LEU A 63 -16.22 10.66 10.92
N SER A 64 -15.30 9.71 11.01
CA SER A 64 -14.30 9.49 9.99
C SER A 64 -14.64 8.28 9.11
N ASP A 65 -14.21 8.38 7.88
CA ASP A 65 -14.07 7.26 6.95
C ASP A 65 -12.95 6.35 7.48
N ILE A 66 -13.32 5.27 8.16
CA ILE A 66 -12.36 4.31 8.73
C ILE A 66 -12.06 3.23 7.69
N VAL A 67 -10.79 3.08 7.37
CA VAL A 67 -10.29 2.11 6.39
C VAL A 67 -9.35 1.12 7.10
N ALA A 68 -9.58 -0.17 6.89
CA ALA A 68 -8.62 -1.19 7.31
C ALA A 68 -7.39 -1.15 6.39
N THR A 69 -6.21 -1.10 6.99
CA THR A 69 -4.93 -1.13 6.29
C THR A 69 -4.11 -2.35 6.74
N PRO A 70 -3.08 -2.77 6.00
CA PRO A 70 -2.21 -3.87 6.42
C PRO A 70 -1.50 -3.64 7.76
N ARG A 71 -1.42 -2.40 8.23
CA ARG A 71 -0.73 -2.04 9.47
C ARG A 71 -1.67 -1.84 10.67
N THR A 72 -2.88 -1.40 10.42
CA THR A 72 -3.88 -1.17 11.47
C THR A 72 -5.27 -1.49 10.95
N ALA A 73 -6.09 -2.05 11.82
CA ALA A 73 -7.49 -2.34 11.51
C ALA A 73 -8.36 -1.09 11.33
N ALA A 74 -7.89 0.07 11.80
CA ALA A 74 -8.64 1.33 11.79
C ALA A 74 -7.70 2.52 11.53
N SER A 75 -7.48 2.86 10.26
CA SER A 75 -6.85 4.12 9.83
C SER A 75 -7.91 5.10 9.37
N SER A 76 -7.66 6.39 9.51
CA SER A 76 -8.53 7.40 8.92
C SER A 76 -8.33 7.48 7.40
N GLY A 77 -9.39 7.72 6.64
CA GLY A 77 -9.29 7.84 5.18
C GLY A 77 -8.36 8.99 4.75
N VAL A 78 -8.23 10.04 5.54
CA VAL A 78 -7.29 11.14 5.29
C VAL A 78 -5.84 10.68 5.40
N GLU A 79 -5.51 9.82 6.34
CA GLU A 79 -4.18 9.23 6.51
C GLU A 79 -3.82 8.33 5.30
N VAL A 80 -4.76 7.51 4.85
CA VAL A 80 -4.58 6.69 3.65
C VAL A 80 -4.29 7.55 2.42
N ARG A 81 -5.02 8.65 2.23
CA ARG A 81 -4.79 9.58 1.11
C ARG A 81 -3.44 10.26 1.19
N ALA A 82 -3.00 10.65 2.40
CA ALA A 82 -1.67 11.22 2.61
C ALA A 82 -0.56 10.20 2.27
N ASN A 83 -0.70 8.94 2.67
CA ASN A 83 0.23 7.86 2.29
C ASN A 83 0.29 7.64 0.78
N VAL A 84 -0.84 7.67 0.09
CA VAL A 84 -0.89 7.56 -1.38
C VAL A 84 -0.11 8.70 -2.04
N MET A 85 -0.34 9.93 -1.60
CA MET A 85 0.35 11.09 -2.16
C MET A 85 1.85 11.03 -1.88
N GLU A 86 2.26 10.69 -0.66
CA GLU A 86 3.67 10.51 -0.32
C GLU A 86 4.34 9.44 -1.18
N ASN A 87 3.66 8.31 -1.44
CA ASN A 87 4.17 7.27 -2.34
C ASN A 87 4.36 7.76 -3.78
N ILE A 88 3.48 8.65 -4.25
CA ILE A 88 3.59 9.23 -5.60
C ILE A 88 4.78 10.19 -5.66
N LEU A 89 4.87 11.11 -4.70
CA LEU A 89 5.91 12.15 -4.67
C LEU A 89 7.31 11.57 -4.40
N SER A 90 7.40 10.55 -3.55
CA SER A 90 8.68 9.90 -3.22
C SER A 90 9.08 8.78 -4.19
N HIS A 91 8.33 8.59 -5.30
CA HIS A 91 8.56 7.50 -6.27
C HIS A 91 8.63 6.10 -5.64
N GLN A 92 7.98 5.90 -4.50
CA GLN A 92 7.93 4.60 -3.85
C GLN A 92 6.80 3.77 -4.47
N HIS A 93 7.19 2.72 -5.19
CA HIS A 93 6.26 1.85 -5.89
C HIS A 93 6.52 0.40 -5.51
N ILE A 94 5.47 -0.28 -5.06
CA ILE A 94 5.48 -1.73 -4.94
C ILE A 94 5.00 -2.29 -6.28
N THR A 95 5.87 -3.04 -6.94
CA THR A 95 5.53 -3.70 -8.20
C THR A 95 5.73 -5.21 -8.04
N LYS A 96 4.80 -6.00 -8.55
CA LYS A 96 4.96 -7.46 -8.63
C LYS A 96 5.72 -7.78 -9.94
N PRO A 97 6.96 -8.29 -9.89
CA PRO A 97 7.72 -8.60 -11.10
C PRO A 97 7.04 -9.75 -11.88
N VAL A 98 7.08 -9.67 -13.20
CA VAL A 98 6.38 -10.62 -14.09
C VAL A 98 6.87 -12.06 -13.91
N TRP A 99 8.15 -12.26 -13.58
CA TRP A 99 8.72 -13.59 -13.34
C TRP A 99 8.11 -14.34 -12.15
N THR A 100 7.43 -13.64 -11.24
CA THR A 100 6.76 -14.23 -10.07
C THR A 100 5.70 -15.25 -10.50
N TYR A 101 4.96 -14.98 -11.57
CA TYR A 101 3.95 -15.91 -12.09
C TYR A 101 4.58 -17.19 -12.62
N ALA A 102 5.71 -17.08 -13.35
CA ALA A 102 6.44 -18.25 -13.82
C ALA A 102 6.96 -19.10 -12.65
N PHE A 103 7.48 -18.46 -11.62
CA PHE A 103 7.95 -19.12 -10.42
C PHE A 103 6.81 -19.83 -9.66
N GLU A 104 5.65 -19.19 -9.51
CA GLU A 104 4.46 -19.79 -8.90
C GLU A 104 4.02 -21.05 -9.63
N ILE A 105 3.99 -21.04 -10.97
CA ILE A 105 3.62 -22.20 -11.79
C ILE A 105 4.63 -23.34 -11.63
N ILE A 106 5.93 -23.04 -11.69
CA ILE A 106 6.99 -24.03 -11.51
C ILE A 106 6.91 -24.67 -10.13
N LEU A 107 6.71 -23.87 -9.09
CA LEU A 107 6.59 -24.36 -7.72
C LEU A 107 5.38 -25.31 -7.57
N LEU A 108 4.25 -24.93 -8.13
CA LEU A 108 3.02 -25.73 -8.11
C LEU A 108 3.20 -27.06 -8.83
N PHE A 109 3.90 -27.04 -9.98
CA PHE A 109 4.24 -28.24 -10.73
C PHE A 109 5.15 -29.19 -9.92
N LEU A 110 6.19 -28.64 -9.27
CA LEU A 110 7.11 -29.43 -8.44
C LEU A 110 6.38 -30.08 -7.25
N ILE A 111 5.52 -29.33 -6.56
CA ILE A 111 4.73 -29.87 -5.44
C ILE A 111 3.83 -31.01 -5.92
N THR A 112 3.14 -30.84 -7.06
CA THR A 112 2.28 -31.86 -7.65
C THR A 112 3.06 -33.12 -8.00
N LEU A 113 4.26 -32.97 -8.55
CA LEU A 113 5.14 -34.07 -8.94
C LEU A 113 5.63 -34.86 -7.70
N ILE A 114 5.97 -34.14 -6.61
CA ILE A 114 6.38 -34.77 -5.35
C ILE A 114 5.21 -35.58 -4.74
N ILE A 115 4.00 -35.02 -4.73
CA ILE A 115 2.81 -35.70 -4.23
C ILE A 115 2.50 -36.96 -5.07
N PHE A 116 2.62 -36.83 -6.38
CA PHE A 116 2.42 -37.95 -7.29
C PHE A 116 3.43 -39.08 -7.03
N TYR A 117 4.71 -38.73 -6.89
CA TYR A 117 5.77 -39.70 -6.63
C TYR A 117 5.56 -40.45 -5.29
N THR A 118 5.26 -39.71 -4.22
CA THR A 118 4.98 -40.31 -2.90
C THR A 118 3.73 -41.18 -2.88
N SER A 119 2.72 -40.85 -3.70
CA SER A 119 1.51 -41.65 -3.86
C SER A 119 1.79 -42.95 -4.61
N LEU A 120 2.68 -42.94 -5.61
CA LEU A 120 3.09 -44.16 -6.33
C LEU A 120 3.83 -45.12 -5.41
N GLU A 121 4.77 -44.65 -4.61
CA GLU A 121 5.50 -45.52 -3.66
C GLU A 121 4.56 -46.18 -2.67
N LYS A 122 3.59 -45.46 -2.13
CA LYS A 122 2.61 -46.05 -1.22
C LYS A 122 1.74 -47.15 -1.86
N ASN A 123 1.40 -47.01 -3.12
CA ASN A 123 0.59 -48.01 -3.85
C ASN A 123 1.43 -49.20 -4.34
N LEU A 124 2.77 -49.09 -4.34
CA LEU A 124 3.65 -50.22 -4.75
C LEU A 124 4.05 -51.11 -3.58
N VAL A 125 3.84 -50.67 -2.32
CA VAL A 125 4.24 -51.36 -1.07
C VAL A 125 3.02 -52.12 -0.45
N LEU A 126 1.84 -52.02 -1.02
CA LEU A 126 0.65 -52.80 -0.68
C LEU A 126 0.49 -53.96 -1.67
#